data_0cf194ecdea02b45a4f6a12bbf5a2c2e
#
_entry.id   0cf194ecdea02b45a4f6a12bbf5a2c2e
#
_cell.length_a   1.000
_cell.length_b   1.000
_cell.length_c   1.000
_cell.angle_alpha   90.00
_cell.angle_beta   90.00
_cell.angle_gamma   90.00
#
_symmetry.space_group_name_H-M   'P 1'
#
loop_
_entity.id
_entity.type
_entity.pdbx_description
1 polymer ?
#
loop_
_entity_poly.entity_id
_entity_poly.type
_entity_poly.pdbx_seq_one_letter_code
_entity_poly.pdbx_strand_id
1 'polypeptide(L)'
;VAWLAARVPYQQTEVFRFGNPIVDDWEGKVNAWPLDEGLIDYVDANAYGGPSEENPLSTLNVVATPVFKIGATEVDAKAITPDTIRSLHEADGIEANVASGYHAVEFLLWGQDLHGTGPGAGTRPFSDYIQGEGCTGGNCDRRAQYLQAAAGLLVTDLQEMAANWAEGGAARAAVTEDPAKGVQAMLTGMGSL
;
A
#
# COMPACT_ATOMS: atom_id res chain seq x y z
N VAL A 1 2.30 -2.94 16.42
CA VAL A 1 3.28 -2.06 17.09
C VAL A 1 4.28 -1.50 16.07
N ALA A 2 4.99 -2.34 15.27
CA ALA A 2 6.01 -1.88 14.34
C ALA A 2 5.46 -0.93 13.24
N TRP A 3 4.31 -1.24 12.65
CA TRP A 3 3.66 -0.40 11.64
C TRP A 3 3.33 1.00 12.20
N LEU A 4 2.69 1.06 13.38
CA LEU A 4 2.38 2.34 14.04
C LEU A 4 3.64 3.16 14.34
N ALA A 5 4.72 2.50 14.78
CA ALA A 5 5.99 3.17 15.05
C ALA A 5 6.65 3.71 13.77
N ALA A 6 6.49 3.03 12.64
CA ALA A 6 7.04 3.44 11.36
C ALA A 6 6.25 4.60 10.72
N ARG A 7 4.92 4.69 10.95
CA ARG A 7 4.08 5.76 10.37
C ARG A 7 4.45 7.15 10.89
N VAL A 8 4.78 7.27 12.17
CA VAL A 8 5.08 8.59 12.77
C VAL A 8 6.26 9.29 12.09
N PRO A 9 7.48 8.69 12.00
CA PRO A 9 8.58 9.34 11.29
C PRO A 9 8.32 9.47 9.78
N TYR A 10 7.60 8.53 9.16
CA TYR A 10 7.24 8.63 7.74
C TYR A 10 6.39 9.88 7.49
N GLN A 11 5.31 10.09 8.24
CA GLN A 11 4.44 11.26 8.07
C GLN A 11 5.18 12.59 8.27
N GLN A 12 6.23 12.62 9.08
CA GLN A 12 7.07 13.81 9.24
C GLN A 12 7.90 14.15 8.00
N THR A 13 8.01 13.24 7.02
CA THR A 13 8.73 13.47 5.76
C THR A 13 7.85 14.03 4.64
N GLU A 14 6.54 14.12 4.83
CA GLU A 14 5.57 14.57 3.81
C GLU A 14 5.90 15.96 3.25
N VAL A 15 6.47 16.85 4.06
CA VAL A 15 6.88 18.19 3.62
C VAL A 15 7.94 18.17 2.51
N PHE A 16 8.64 17.05 2.31
CA PHE A 16 9.67 16.87 1.29
C PHE A 16 9.16 16.23 0.01
N ARG A 17 7.87 15.86 -0.07
CA ARG A 17 7.26 15.22 -1.23
C ARG A 17 7.04 16.23 -2.35
N PHE A 18 6.24 17.26 -2.08
CA PHE A 18 5.82 18.23 -3.08
C PHE A 18 7.00 19.07 -3.57
N GLY A 19 7.11 19.24 -4.88
CA GLY A 19 8.21 19.97 -5.50
C GLY A 19 9.52 19.18 -5.60
N ASN A 20 9.53 17.90 -5.23
CA ASN A 20 10.61 16.95 -5.47
C ASN A 20 10.09 15.75 -6.25
N PRO A 21 10.17 15.73 -7.59
CA PRO A 21 9.59 14.67 -8.42
C PRO A 21 10.08 13.27 -8.06
N ILE A 22 11.31 13.12 -7.56
CA ILE A 22 11.87 11.82 -7.16
C ILE A 22 11.11 11.25 -5.98
N VAL A 23 10.69 12.10 -5.04
CA VAL A 23 9.92 11.69 -3.86
C VAL A 23 8.46 11.50 -4.23
N ASP A 24 7.91 12.39 -5.05
CA ASP A 24 6.51 12.36 -5.46
C ASP A 24 6.19 11.12 -6.30
N ASP A 25 7.03 10.79 -7.30
CA ASP A 25 6.89 9.56 -8.10
C ASP A 25 7.07 8.28 -7.28
N TRP A 26 7.93 8.32 -6.24
CA TRP A 26 8.16 7.17 -5.37
C TRP A 26 7.04 6.95 -4.36
N GLU A 27 6.40 8.01 -3.91
CA GLU A 27 5.40 7.97 -2.83
C GLU A 27 4.23 7.03 -3.16
N GLY A 28 3.80 6.99 -4.40
CA GLY A 28 2.80 6.04 -4.87
C GLY A 28 3.09 4.57 -4.56
N LYS A 29 4.37 4.18 -4.45
CA LYS A 29 4.75 2.80 -4.07
C LYS A 29 4.49 2.48 -2.60
N VAL A 30 4.51 3.48 -1.72
CA VAL A 30 4.55 3.30 -0.26
C VAL A 30 3.33 3.83 0.48
N ASN A 31 2.63 4.82 -0.06
CA ASN A 31 1.53 5.49 0.64
C ASN A 31 0.33 5.84 -0.26
N ALA A 32 0.21 5.17 -1.43
CA ALA A 32 -0.91 5.38 -2.33
C ALA A 32 -2.26 5.19 -1.63
N TRP A 33 -3.21 6.05 -1.96
CA TRP A 33 -4.58 6.10 -1.49
C TRP A 33 -5.46 6.75 -2.58
N PRO A 34 -6.70 6.33 -2.81
CA PRO A 34 -7.48 5.32 -2.08
C PRO A 34 -7.04 3.89 -2.36
N LEU A 35 -7.41 2.97 -1.45
CA LEU A 35 -7.12 1.53 -1.53
C LEU A 35 -8.40 0.75 -1.80
N ASP A 36 -8.42 -0.06 -2.85
CA ASP A 36 -9.44 -1.09 -3.03
C ASP A 36 -9.09 -2.33 -2.18
N GLU A 37 -9.64 -2.40 -0.97
CA GLU A 37 -9.41 -3.50 -0.03
C GLU A 37 -9.85 -4.85 -0.60
N GLY A 38 -10.97 -4.85 -1.35
CA GLY A 38 -11.53 -6.05 -1.97
C GLY A 38 -10.68 -6.63 -3.11
N LEU A 39 -9.77 -5.85 -3.68
CA LEU A 39 -8.73 -6.36 -4.58
C LEU A 39 -7.79 -7.32 -3.83
N ILE A 40 -7.39 -6.97 -2.62
CA ILE A 40 -6.37 -7.69 -1.85
C ILE A 40 -6.93 -8.94 -1.18
N ASP A 41 -7.97 -8.77 -0.37
CA ASP A 41 -8.52 -9.82 0.49
C ASP A 41 -10.04 -9.64 0.68
N TYR A 42 -10.66 -10.50 1.48
CA TYR A 42 -12.08 -10.43 1.75
C TYR A 42 -12.48 -9.14 2.48
N VAL A 43 -13.64 -8.64 2.12
CA VAL A 43 -14.36 -7.53 2.75
C VAL A 43 -15.80 -7.95 3.05
N ASP A 44 -16.50 -7.21 3.91
CA ASP A 44 -17.95 -7.37 4.07
C ASP A 44 -18.65 -6.78 2.84
N ALA A 45 -19.22 -7.65 2.00
CA ALA A 45 -19.83 -7.25 0.74
C ALA A 45 -21.01 -6.29 0.91
N ASN A 46 -21.71 -6.32 2.07
CA ASN A 46 -22.84 -5.43 2.31
C ASN A 46 -22.40 -4.02 2.67
N ALA A 47 -21.26 -3.90 3.36
CA ALA A 47 -20.69 -2.62 3.76
C ALA A 47 -19.81 -2.01 2.66
N TYR A 48 -19.08 -2.86 1.92
CA TYR A 48 -18.12 -2.42 0.89
C TYR A 48 -18.79 -2.06 -0.44
N GLY A 49 -19.84 -2.78 -0.79
CA GLY A 49 -20.51 -2.67 -2.09
C GLY A 49 -19.89 -3.56 -3.18
N GLY A 50 -20.42 -3.43 -4.39
CA GLY A 50 -19.94 -4.16 -5.56
C GLY A 50 -18.93 -3.35 -6.40
N PRO A 51 -18.43 -3.94 -7.50
CA PRO A 51 -17.54 -3.24 -8.42
C PRO A 51 -18.16 -1.95 -8.96
N SER A 52 -17.33 -0.91 -9.06
CA SER A 52 -17.65 0.39 -9.64
C SER A 52 -16.61 0.77 -10.69
N GLU A 53 -16.76 1.93 -11.33
CA GLU A 53 -15.73 2.45 -12.24
C GLU A 53 -14.42 2.77 -11.49
N GLU A 54 -14.52 3.20 -10.22
CA GLU A 54 -13.36 3.52 -9.39
C GLU A 54 -12.73 2.27 -8.77
N ASN A 55 -13.55 1.25 -8.46
CA ASN A 55 -13.11 0.00 -7.82
C ASN A 55 -13.59 -1.23 -8.63
N PRO A 56 -13.15 -1.42 -9.86
CA PRO A 56 -13.64 -2.51 -10.71
C PRO A 56 -13.22 -3.90 -10.22
N LEU A 57 -12.18 -3.98 -9.40
CA LEU A 57 -11.62 -5.22 -8.87
C LEU A 57 -12.02 -5.52 -7.42
N SER A 58 -12.99 -4.79 -6.87
CA SER A 58 -13.43 -4.87 -5.46
C SER A 58 -13.89 -6.26 -4.99
N THR A 59 -14.12 -7.19 -5.90
CA THR A 59 -14.51 -8.58 -5.60
C THR A 59 -13.46 -9.61 -6.01
N LEU A 60 -12.28 -9.18 -6.46
CA LEU A 60 -11.25 -10.09 -6.98
C LEU A 60 -10.66 -10.98 -5.89
N ASN A 61 -10.32 -10.39 -4.74
CA ASN A 61 -9.68 -11.08 -3.62
C ASN A 61 -8.48 -11.94 -4.05
N VAL A 62 -7.35 -11.30 -4.29
CA VAL A 62 -6.09 -11.96 -4.73
C VAL A 62 -5.65 -13.05 -3.76
N VAL A 63 -5.90 -12.87 -2.45
CA VAL A 63 -5.61 -13.89 -1.44
C VAL A 63 -6.38 -15.18 -1.72
N ALA A 64 -7.63 -15.11 -2.16
CA ALA A 64 -8.46 -16.28 -2.46
C ALA A 64 -8.32 -16.77 -3.91
N THR A 65 -7.88 -15.92 -4.83
CA THR A 65 -7.93 -16.18 -6.28
C THR A 65 -6.52 -16.33 -6.85
N PRO A 66 -6.00 -17.56 -7.02
CA PRO A 66 -4.61 -17.78 -7.42
C PRO A 66 -4.32 -17.49 -8.91
N VAL A 67 -5.34 -17.44 -9.78
CA VAL A 67 -5.20 -17.08 -11.18
C VAL A 67 -6.42 -16.25 -11.59
N PHE A 68 -6.18 -15.11 -12.20
CA PHE A 68 -7.23 -14.19 -12.60
C PHE A 68 -6.80 -13.34 -13.80
N LYS A 69 -7.68 -12.44 -14.26
CA LYS A 69 -7.36 -11.48 -15.32
C LYS A 69 -7.57 -10.06 -14.87
N ILE A 70 -6.70 -9.17 -15.32
CA ILE A 70 -6.86 -7.72 -15.25
C ILE A 70 -6.84 -7.23 -16.68
N GLY A 71 -7.96 -6.68 -17.15
CA GLY A 71 -8.14 -6.41 -18.57
C GLY A 71 -7.95 -7.67 -19.41
N ALA A 72 -7.02 -7.64 -20.37
CA ALA A 72 -6.67 -8.79 -21.21
C ALA A 72 -5.52 -9.66 -20.64
N THR A 73 -4.87 -9.21 -19.57
CA THR A 73 -3.68 -9.86 -19.02
C THR A 73 -4.05 -10.90 -17.97
N GLU A 74 -3.60 -12.16 -18.17
CA GLU A 74 -3.70 -13.19 -17.14
C GLU A 74 -2.57 -13.03 -16.12
N VAL A 75 -2.93 -13.06 -14.84
CA VAL A 75 -2.01 -12.96 -13.70
C VAL A 75 -1.99 -14.32 -12.98
N ASP A 76 -0.81 -14.92 -12.88
CA ASP A 76 -0.56 -16.09 -12.03
C ASP A 76 -0.05 -15.64 -10.65
N ALA A 77 -0.95 -15.63 -9.69
CA ALA A 77 -0.70 -15.30 -8.29
C ALA A 77 -0.71 -16.53 -7.38
N LYS A 78 -0.44 -17.75 -7.91
CA LYS A 78 -0.30 -18.96 -7.09
C LYS A 78 0.74 -18.79 -5.99
N ALA A 79 1.85 -18.10 -6.29
CA ALA A 79 2.78 -17.59 -5.30
C ALA A 79 2.64 -16.05 -5.26
N ILE A 80 2.36 -15.51 -4.09
CA ILE A 80 2.27 -14.06 -3.90
C ILE A 80 3.66 -13.54 -3.56
N THR A 81 4.33 -12.98 -4.58
CA THR A 81 5.70 -12.46 -4.50
C THR A 81 5.69 -10.93 -4.55
N PRO A 82 6.80 -10.25 -4.20
CA PRO A 82 6.95 -8.82 -4.44
C PRO A 82 6.66 -8.42 -5.89
N ASP A 83 7.10 -9.21 -6.87
CA ASP A 83 6.85 -8.94 -8.29
C ASP A 83 5.37 -9.06 -8.63
N THR A 84 4.67 -10.07 -8.08
CA THR A 84 3.20 -10.19 -8.21
C THR A 84 2.51 -8.95 -7.68
N ILE A 85 2.85 -8.51 -6.46
CA ILE A 85 2.26 -7.31 -5.84
C ILE A 85 2.55 -6.08 -6.70
N ARG A 86 3.77 -5.94 -7.19
CA ARG A 86 4.17 -4.81 -8.04
C ARG A 86 3.39 -4.77 -9.36
N SER A 87 3.08 -5.92 -9.95
CA SER A 87 2.30 -6.01 -11.19
C SER A 87 0.81 -5.70 -11.01
N LEU A 88 0.32 -5.75 -9.77
CA LEU A 88 -1.07 -5.43 -9.43
C LEU A 88 -1.26 -3.95 -9.10
N HIS A 89 -0.21 -3.28 -8.65
CA HIS A 89 -0.28 -1.90 -8.22
C HIS A 89 -0.62 -0.97 -9.38
N GLU A 90 -1.73 -0.24 -9.25
CA GLU A 90 -2.31 0.62 -10.29
C GLU A 90 -2.56 -0.10 -11.63
N ALA A 91 -2.76 -1.41 -11.59
CA ALA A 91 -2.96 -2.21 -12.79
C ALA A 91 -4.19 -1.71 -13.58
N ASP A 92 -4.08 -1.79 -14.91
CA ASP A 92 -5.07 -1.29 -15.86
C ASP A 92 -5.31 0.24 -15.81
N GLY A 93 -4.37 0.98 -15.18
CA GLY A 93 -4.44 2.43 -15.02
C GLY A 93 -5.50 2.88 -13.99
N ILE A 94 -5.93 1.97 -13.12
CA ILE A 94 -6.88 2.26 -12.04
C ILE A 94 -6.11 2.64 -10.79
N GLU A 95 -6.21 3.88 -10.37
CA GLU A 95 -5.49 4.44 -9.22
C GLU A 95 -5.83 3.71 -7.91
N ALA A 96 -7.07 3.29 -7.71
CA ALA A 96 -7.50 2.56 -6.53
C ALA A 96 -6.97 1.10 -6.46
N ASN A 97 -6.39 0.56 -7.53
CA ASN A 97 -5.77 -0.77 -7.53
C ASN A 97 -4.44 -0.75 -6.74
N VAL A 98 -4.47 -0.22 -5.52
CA VAL A 98 -3.32 -0.17 -4.63
C VAL A 98 -3.06 -1.56 -4.05
N ALA A 99 -1.90 -2.14 -4.35
CA ALA A 99 -1.54 -3.50 -3.93
C ALA A 99 -0.36 -3.54 -2.96
N SER A 100 0.35 -2.42 -2.77
CA SER A 100 1.55 -2.30 -1.95
C SER A 100 1.47 -1.11 -0.99
N GLY A 101 2.53 -0.91 -0.19
CA GLY A 101 2.68 0.24 0.67
C GLY A 101 2.05 0.07 2.06
N TYR A 102 2.03 1.18 2.81
CA TYR A 102 1.57 1.21 4.19
C TYR A 102 0.10 0.79 4.33
N HIS A 103 -0.77 1.23 3.41
CA HIS A 103 -2.21 0.97 3.51
C HIS A 103 -2.55 -0.49 3.17
N ALA A 104 -1.86 -1.12 2.22
CA ALA A 104 -2.01 -2.55 1.96
C ALA A 104 -1.57 -3.40 3.17
N VAL A 105 -0.45 -3.06 3.81
CA VAL A 105 0.01 -3.73 5.04
C VAL A 105 -0.95 -3.47 6.20
N GLU A 106 -1.50 -2.26 6.32
CA GLU A 106 -2.51 -1.90 7.30
C GLU A 106 -3.76 -2.77 7.16
N PHE A 107 -4.34 -2.80 5.97
CA PHE A 107 -5.52 -3.61 5.69
C PHE A 107 -5.28 -5.11 5.97
N LEU A 108 -4.13 -5.64 5.58
CA LEU A 108 -3.79 -7.03 5.91
C LEU A 108 -3.70 -7.28 7.41
N LEU A 109 -3.23 -6.32 8.21
CA LEU A 109 -3.11 -6.46 9.67
C LEU A 109 -4.44 -6.29 10.40
N TRP A 110 -5.25 -5.28 10.04
CA TRP A 110 -6.48 -4.92 10.76
C TRP A 110 -7.76 -5.30 10.05
N GLY A 111 -7.70 -5.61 8.75
CA GLY A 111 -8.90 -5.84 7.95
C GLY A 111 -9.70 -4.57 7.69
N GLN A 112 -10.88 -4.74 7.12
CA GLN A 112 -11.79 -3.64 6.81
C GLN A 112 -12.25 -2.93 8.09
N ASP A 113 -12.26 -1.60 8.06
CA ASP A 113 -12.89 -0.79 9.10
C ASP A 113 -14.40 -0.69 8.86
N LEU A 114 -15.18 -1.22 9.78
CA LEU A 114 -16.64 -1.21 9.76
C LEU A 114 -17.26 -0.15 10.69
N HIS A 115 -16.46 0.76 11.25
CA HIS A 115 -16.93 1.82 12.15
C HIS A 115 -17.42 3.07 11.41
N GLY A 116 -17.32 3.11 10.07
CA GLY A 116 -17.69 4.25 9.25
C GLY A 116 -16.83 5.47 9.59
N THR A 117 -17.47 6.59 9.97
CA THR A 117 -16.78 7.82 10.39
C THR A 117 -16.49 7.87 11.90
N GLY A 118 -16.84 6.82 12.64
CA GLY A 118 -16.58 6.71 14.07
C GLY A 118 -15.13 6.32 14.36
N PRO A 119 -14.69 6.44 15.63
CA PRO A 119 -13.36 5.98 16.01
C PRO A 119 -13.30 4.45 16.01
N GLY A 120 -12.21 3.91 15.56
CA GLY A 120 -11.96 2.47 15.52
C GLY A 120 -10.94 2.10 14.46
N ALA A 121 -10.72 0.82 14.32
CA ALA A 121 -9.93 0.22 13.26
C ALA A 121 -10.59 -1.12 12.90
N GLY A 122 -10.17 -1.73 11.80
CA GLY A 122 -10.56 -3.09 11.46
C GLY A 122 -10.22 -4.06 12.60
N THR A 123 -10.96 -5.14 12.69
CA THR A 123 -10.88 -6.13 13.78
C THR A 123 -10.56 -7.53 13.28
N ARG A 124 -9.63 -7.62 12.31
CA ARG A 124 -9.20 -8.93 11.77
C ARG A 124 -8.71 -9.83 12.87
N PRO A 125 -9.27 -11.03 13.03
CA PRO A 125 -8.83 -11.95 14.06
C PRO A 125 -7.45 -12.53 13.72
N PHE A 126 -6.60 -12.74 14.73
CA PHE A 126 -5.29 -13.35 14.53
C PHE A 126 -5.35 -14.76 13.93
N SER A 127 -6.48 -15.45 14.12
CA SER A 127 -6.76 -16.76 13.55
C SER A 127 -6.81 -16.78 12.01
N ASP A 128 -6.93 -15.63 11.36
CA ASP A 128 -6.79 -15.49 9.92
C ASP A 128 -5.35 -15.74 9.40
N TYR A 129 -4.40 -15.85 10.32
CA TYR A 129 -3.00 -16.17 10.06
C TYR A 129 -2.55 -17.52 10.63
N ILE A 130 -3.46 -18.25 11.29
CA ILE A 130 -3.17 -19.61 11.79
C ILE A 130 -3.20 -20.60 10.62
N GLN A 131 -2.18 -21.45 10.56
CA GLN A 131 -2.12 -22.53 9.56
C GLN A 131 -3.02 -23.70 9.95
N GLY A 132 -3.63 -24.35 8.95
CA GLY A 132 -4.45 -25.56 9.15
C GLY A 132 -5.82 -25.29 9.77
N GLU A 133 -6.27 -26.18 10.66
CA GLU A 133 -7.64 -26.18 11.21
C GLU A 133 -8.00 -24.94 12.04
N GLY A 134 -7.01 -24.18 12.50
CA GLY A 134 -7.22 -22.92 13.21
C GLY A 134 -7.52 -21.72 12.33
N CYS A 135 -7.46 -21.87 11.01
CA CYS A 135 -7.72 -20.81 10.04
C CYS A 135 -9.19 -20.43 10.00
N THR A 136 -9.54 -19.17 10.27
CA THR A 136 -10.94 -18.70 10.30
C THR A 136 -11.38 -17.95 9.05
N GLY A 137 -10.54 -17.11 8.47
CA GLY A 137 -10.86 -16.33 7.27
C GLY A 137 -10.62 -17.07 5.95
N GLY A 138 -10.21 -18.34 5.98
CA GLY A 138 -9.77 -19.06 4.78
C GLY A 138 -8.46 -18.51 4.20
N ASN A 139 -7.77 -19.28 3.37
CA ASN A 139 -6.54 -18.88 2.67
C ASN A 139 -5.46 -18.24 3.56
N CYS A 140 -5.36 -18.67 4.83
CA CYS A 140 -4.51 -18.04 5.85
C CYS A 140 -3.02 -18.11 5.51
N ASP A 141 -2.58 -19.16 4.83
CA ASP A 141 -1.23 -19.30 4.28
C ASP A 141 -0.94 -18.26 3.20
N ARG A 142 -1.88 -18.03 2.27
CA ARG A 142 -1.74 -17.06 1.19
C ARG A 142 -1.81 -15.63 1.72
N ARG A 143 -2.67 -15.35 2.69
CA ARG A 143 -2.73 -14.06 3.39
C ARG A 143 -1.39 -13.77 4.09
N ALA A 144 -0.80 -14.76 4.75
CA ALA A 144 0.52 -14.62 5.35
C ALA A 144 1.62 -14.36 4.30
N GLN A 145 1.57 -15.02 3.14
CA GLN A 145 2.49 -14.74 2.02
C GLN A 145 2.34 -13.29 1.53
N TYR A 146 1.09 -12.82 1.35
CA TYR A 146 0.85 -11.44 0.91
C TYR A 146 1.41 -10.45 1.93
N LEU A 147 1.09 -10.60 3.21
CA LEU A 147 1.58 -9.72 4.27
C LEU A 147 3.13 -9.69 4.32
N GLN A 148 3.78 -10.85 4.22
CA GLN A 148 5.24 -10.94 4.22
C GLN A 148 5.86 -10.27 2.99
N ALA A 149 5.29 -10.51 1.80
CA ALA A 149 5.78 -9.93 0.56
C ALA A 149 5.56 -8.40 0.54
N ALA A 150 4.38 -7.93 0.94
CA ALA A 150 4.06 -6.50 1.01
C ALA A 150 4.93 -5.75 2.04
N ALA A 151 5.11 -6.33 3.24
CA ALA A 151 5.98 -5.74 4.25
C ALA A 151 7.46 -5.71 3.82
N GLY A 152 7.95 -6.78 3.19
CA GLY A 152 9.30 -6.82 2.64
C GLY A 152 9.51 -5.80 1.52
N LEU A 153 8.51 -5.65 0.64
CA LEU A 153 8.51 -4.69 -0.44
C LEU A 153 8.54 -3.25 0.10
N LEU A 154 7.69 -2.94 1.09
CA LEU A 154 7.67 -1.64 1.76
C LEU A 154 9.04 -1.29 2.36
N VAL A 155 9.71 -2.24 3.02
CA VAL A 155 11.07 -2.02 3.55
C VAL A 155 12.07 -1.72 2.44
N THR A 156 11.99 -2.44 1.33
CA THR A 156 12.87 -2.22 0.17
C THR A 156 12.66 -0.83 -0.44
N ASP A 157 11.41 -0.41 -0.60
CA ASP A 157 11.06 0.90 -1.14
C ASP A 157 11.50 2.04 -0.21
N LEU A 158 11.35 1.88 1.11
CA LEU A 158 11.86 2.84 2.10
C LEU A 158 13.38 2.93 2.07
N GLN A 159 14.10 1.81 1.87
CA GLN A 159 15.55 1.80 1.72
C GLN A 159 16.01 2.50 0.44
N GLU A 160 15.27 2.36 -0.67
CA GLU A 160 15.49 3.09 -1.92
C GLU A 160 15.45 4.61 -1.65
N MET A 161 14.42 5.09 -0.97
CA MET A 161 14.28 6.51 -0.68
C MET A 161 15.31 6.99 0.35
N ALA A 162 15.63 6.20 1.36
CA ALA A 162 16.72 6.54 2.29
C ALA A 162 18.06 6.72 1.56
N ALA A 163 18.35 5.92 0.54
CA ALA A 163 19.54 6.09 -0.29
C ALA A 163 19.48 7.36 -1.14
N ASN A 164 18.31 7.74 -1.65
CA ASN A 164 18.09 9.00 -2.39
C ASN A 164 18.27 10.25 -1.50
N TRP A 165 18.09 10.14 -0.19
CA TRP A 165 18.33 11.21 0.78
C TRP A 165 19.72 11.18 1.42
N ALA A 166 20.51 10.14 1.19
CA ALA A 166 21.89 10.06 1.67
C ALA A 166 22.78 11.14 1.01
N GLU A 167 24.02 11.27 1.50
CA GLU A 167 25.00 12.16 0.88
C GLU A 167 25.25 11.78 -0.59
N GLY A 168 25.11 12.74 -1.51
CA GLY A 168 25.16 12.50 -2.95
C GLY A 168 23.88 11.91 -3.58
N GLY A 169 22.85 11.65 -2.79
CA GLY A 169 21.56 11.13 -3.30
C GLY A 169 20.78 12.20 -4.06
N ALA A 170 20.02 11.76 -5.07
CA ALA A 170 19.35 12.65 -6.01
C ALA A 170 18.22 13.47 -5.39
N ALA A 171 17.42 12.87 -4.47
CA ALA A 171 16.36 13.59 -3.78
C ALA A 171 16.92 14.69 -2.87
N ARG A 172 18.05 14.41 -2.22
CA ARG A 172 18.77 15.42 -1.42
C ARG A 172 19.31 16.54 -2.29
N ALA A 173 19.94 16.22 -3.42
CA ALA A 173 20.47 17.20 -4.35
C ALA A 173 19.38 18.15 -4.85
N ALA A 174 18.20 17.64 -5.18
CA ALA A 174 17.07 18.43 -5.66
C ALA A 174 16.64 19.58 -4.71
N VAL A 175 16.85 19.43 -3.40
CA VAL A 175 16.52 20.47 -2.40
C VAL A 175 17.73 21.26 -1.91
N THR A 176 18.97 20.83 -2.18
CA THR A 176 20.19 21.47 -1.66
C THR A 176 21.02 22.19 -2.73
N GLU A 177 20.88 21.85 -4.00
CA GLU A 177 21.59 22.53 -5.10
C GLU A 177 21.16 23.99 -5.25
N ASP A 178 19.88 24.30 -5.04
CA ASP A 178 19.35 25.66 -4.93
C ASP A 178 18.54 25.75 -3.61
N PRO A 179 19.17 26.21 -2.51
CA PRO A 179 18.51 26.26 -1.20
C PRO A 179 17.24 27.11 -1.16
N ALA A 180 17.13 28.13 -1.98
CA ALA A 180 15.93 28.97 -2.05
C ALA A 180 14.75 28.20 -2.64
N LYS A 181 14.98 27.45 -3.72
CA LYS A 181 13.97 26.57 -4.31
C LYS A 181 13.64 25.39 -3.38
N GLY A 182 14.65 24.84 -2.72
CA GLY A 182 14.43 23.77 -1.73
C GLY A 182 13.50 24.21 -0.59
N VAL A 183 13.73 25.39 -0.03
CA VAL A 183 12.83 25.98 0.99
C VAL A 183 11.45 26.25 0.41
N GLN A 184 11.35 26.76 -0.81
CA GLN A 184 10.06 26.98 -1.47
C GLN A 184 9.29 25.66 -1.66
N ALA A 185 9.95 24.58 -2.09
CA ALA A 185 9.34 23.27 -2.24
C ALA A 185 8.80 22.73 -0.90
N MET A 186 9.58 22.85 0.19
CA MET A 186 9.12 22.46 1.54
C MET A 186 7.92 23.29 2.02
N LEU A 187 7.92 24.61 1.77
CA LEU A 187 6.79 25.46 2.12
C LEU A 187 5.53 25.12 1.31
N THR A 188 5.71 24.76 0.03
CA THR A 188 4.61 24.24 -0.80
C THR A 188 4.08 22.94 -0.24
N GLY A 189 4.96 22.01 0.15
CA GLY A 189 4.58 20.76 0.81
C GLY A 189 3.78 20.98 2.08
N MET A 190 4.23 21.90 2.94
CA MET A 190 3.50 22.26 4.17
C MET A 190 2.11 22.87 3.90
N GLY A 191 1.93 23.57 2.79
CA GLY A 191 0.65 24.18 2.40
C GLY A 191 -0.28 23.23 1.66
N SER A 192 0.22 22.07 1.24
CA SER A 192 -0.55 21.04 0.49
C SER A 192 -1.04 19.90 1.39
N LEU A 193 -0.56 19.84 2.62
CA LEU A 193 -1.03 18.96 3.70
C LEU A 193 -2.25 19.61 4.42
#